data_e476cad6e90b3ea2bfe35ff47c131080
#
_entry.id   e476cad6e90b3ea2bfe35ff47c131080
#
_cell.length_a   1.000
_cell.length_b   1.000
_cell.length_c   1.000
_cell.angle_alpha   90.00
_cell.angle_beta   90.00
_cell.angle_gamma   90.00
#
_symmetry.space_group_name_H-M   'P 1'
#
loop_
_entity.id
_entity.type
_entity.pdbx_description
1 polymer ?
#
loop_
_entity_poly.entity_id
_entity_poly.type
_entity_poly.pdbx_seq_one_letter_code
_entity_poly.pdbx_strand_id
1 'polypeptide(L)' 'MYWLVLVLSISGMPDITIENKMGSYITCSIAKQKFIDGNPPTITVKGKTKKAEFNGIECIKKRT' A
#
# COMPACT_ATOMS: atom_id res chain seq x y z
N MET A 1 -16.84 -6.50 -2.07
CA MET A 1 -15.49 -6.84 -1.62
C MET A 1 -14.61 -5.60 -1.64
N TYR A 2 -13.74 -5.46 -0.67
CA TYR A 2 -12.87 -4.30 -0.54
C TYR A 2 -11.44 -4.63 -0.94
N TRP A 3 -10.77 -3.65 -1.51
CA TRP A 3 -9.36 -3.73 -1.87
C TRP A 3 -8.61 -2.62 -1.18
N LEU A 4 -7.48 -2.96 -0.58
CA LEU A 4 -6.56 -1.97 -0.04
C LEU A 4 -5.59 -1.59 -1.15
N VAL A 5 -5.67 -0.35 -1.59
CA VAL A 5 -4.84 0.17 -2.67
C VAL A 5 -3.80 1.11 -2.09
N LEU A 6 -2.55 0.78 -2.31
CA LEU A 6 -1.40 1.55 -1.84
C LEU A 6 -0.66 2.12 -3.04
N VAL A 7 -0.35 3.40 -3.00
CA VAL A 7 0.52 4.01 -4.00
C VAL A 7 1.81 4.42 -3.29
N LEU A 8 2.91 3.83 -3.70
CA LEU A 8 4.22 4.06 -3.10
C LEU A 8 5.08 4.89 -4.03
N SER A 9 5.76 5.87 -3.47
CA SER A 9 6.69 6.72 -4.19
C SER A 9 8.11 6.40 -3.76
N ILE A 10 8.98 6.15 -4.73
CA ILE A 10 10.40 5.86 -4.50
C ILE A 10 11.21 6.85 -5.31
N SER A 11 12.21 7.46 -4.68
CA SER A 11 13.06 8.45 -5.34
C SER A 11 13.74 7.85 -6.59
N GLY A 12 13.58 8.53 -7.71
CA GLY A 12 14.19 8.13 -8.99
C GLY A 12 13.45 7.01 -9.70
N MET A 13 12.24 6.64 -9.26
CA MET A 13 11.46 5.58 -9.87
C MET A 13 10.00 6.00 -10.06
N PRO A 14 9.28 5.39 -11.01
CA PRO A 14 7.84 5.60 -11.12
C PRO A 14 7.12 5.10 -9.87
N ASP A 15 5.95 5.70 -9.58
CA ASP A 15 5.12 5.25 -8.47
C ASP A 15 4.67 3.80 -8.68
N ILE A 16 4.60 3.07 -7.58
CA ILE A 16 4.17 1.67 -7.59
C ILE A 16 2.81 1.57 -6.92
N THR A 17 1.86 0.94 -7.60
CA THR A 17 0.53 0.69 -7.05
C THR A 17 0.44 -0.77 -6.65
N ILE A 18 0.07 -1.00 -5.39
CA ILE A 18 -0.12 -2.33 -4.85
C ILE A 18 -1.58 -2.48 -4.42
N GLU A 19 -2.23 -3.55 -4.88
CA GLU A 19 -3.61 -3.84 -4.52
C GLU A 19 -3.67 -5.15 -3.75
N ASN A 20 -4.32 -5.13 -2.58
CA ASN A 20 -4.54 -6.31 -1.76
C ASN A 20 -6.02 -6.51 -1.53
N LYS A 21 -6.49 -7.72 -1.80
CA LYS A 21 -7.89 -8.08 -1.59
C LYS A 21 -8.17 -8.25 -0.10
N MET A 22 -9.17 -7.54 0.40
CA MET A 22 -9.60 -7.59 1.79
C MET A 22 -11.02 -8.14 1.86
N GLY A 23 -11.30 -8.95 2.90
CA GLY A 23 -12.61 -9.57 3.03
C GLY A 23 -13.72 -8.60 3.39
N SER A 24 -13.40 -7.56 4.16
CA SER A 24 -14.40 -6.60 4.62
C SER A 24 -13.79 -5.21 4.76
N TYR A 25 -14.67 -4.21 4.89
CA TYR A 25 -14.23 -2.84 5.14
C TYR A 25 -13.44 -2.73 6.45
N ILE A 26 -13.91 -3.43 7.48
CA ILE A 26 -13.24 -3.39 8.79
C ILE A 26 -11.81 -3.92 8.67
N THR A 27 -11.61 -5.05 8.01
CA THR A 27 -10.29 -5.63 7.80
C THR A 27 -9.40 -4.67 7.00
N CYS A 28 -9.95 -4.06 5.95
CA CYS A 28 -9.24 -3.10 5.13
C CYS A 28 -8.84 -1.86 5.94
N SER A 29 -9.75 -1.34 6.76
CA SER A 29 -9.50 -0.17 7.59
C SER A 29 -8.39 -0.43 8.62
N ILE A 30 -8.39 -1.61 9.24
CA ILE A 30 -7.35 -1.99 10.20
C ILE A 30 -6.00 -2.09 9.50
N ALA A 31 -5.96 -2.72 8.33
CA ALA A 31 -4.72 -2.84 7.56
C ALA A 31 -4.20 -1.46 7.13
N LYS A 32 -5.10 -0.59 6.67
CA LYS A 32 -4.76 0.79 6.31
C LYS A 32 -4.11 1.51 7.49
N GLN A 33 -4.71 1.41 8.68
CA GLN A 33 -4.20 2.09 9.86
C GLN A 33 -2.82 1.56 10.26
N LYS A 34 -2.59 0.26 10.15
CA LYS A 34 -1.28 -0.32 10.43
C LYS A 34 -0.19 0.23 9.50
N PHE A 35 -0.51 0.43 8.23
CA PHE A 35 0.45 1.03 7.30
C PHE A 35 0.72 2.48 7.62
N ILE A 36 -0.29 3.24 8.04
CA ILE A 36 -0.14 4.65 8.39
C ILE A 36 0.69 4.80 9.67
N ASP A 37 0.44 3.96 10.67
CA ASP A 37 1.11 4.05 11.97
C ASP A 37 2.48 3.38 11.97
N GLY A 38 2.76 2.53 11.00
CA GLY A 38 4.02 1.81 10.92
C GLY A 38 5.14 2.62 10.32
N ASN A 39 6.32 2.02 10.27
CA ASN A 39 7.46 2.62 9.59
C ASN A 39 7.22 2.64 8.08
N PRO A 40 7.85 3.57 7.34
CA PRO A 40 7.74 3.57 5.90
C PRO A 40 8.12 2.21 5.31
N PRO A 41 7.38 1.71 4.31
CA PRO A 41 7.71 0.43 3.71
C PRO A 41 9.06 0.50 2.99
N THR A 42 9.73 -0.63 2.92
CA THR A 42 10.96 -0.76 2.15
C THR A 42 10.71 -1.68 0.97
N ILE A 43 11.35 -1.39 -0.14
CA ILE A 43 11.24 -2.19 -1.35
C ILE A 43 12.64 -2.56 -1.81
N THR A 44 12.84 -3.83 -2.14
CA THR A 44 14.12 -4.30 -2.67
C THR A 44 14.04 -4.31 -4.20
N VAL A 45 14.90 -3.52 -4.83
CA VAL A 45 15.00 -3.43 -6.27
C VAL A 45 16.45 -3.69 -6.67
N LYS A 46 16.65 -4.69 -7.50
CA LYS A 46 17.99 -5.09 -7.98
C LYS A 46 19.00 -5.30 -6.85
N GLY A 47 18.53 -5.93 -5.76
CA GLY A 47 19.38 -6.22 -4.61
C GLY A 47 19.61 -5.06 -3.65
N LYS A 48 19.05 -3.88 -3.95
CA LYS A 48 19.15 -2.72 -3.07
C LYS A 48 17.83 -2.44 -2.41
N THR A 49 17.86 -2.24 -1.09
CA THR A 49 16.67 -1.89 -0.33
C THR A 49 16.51 -0.37 -0.31
N LYS A 50 15.35 0.11 -0.73
CA LYS A 50 15.03 1.53 -0.74
C LYS A 50 13.82 1.80 0.12
N LYS A 51 13.82 2.94 0.80
CA LYS A 51 12.64 3.40 1.54
C LYS A 51 11.64 3.98 0.56
N ALA A 52 10.37 3.59 0.72
CA ALA A 52 9.28 4.14 -0.05
C ALA A 52 8.42 5.03 0.84
N GLU A 53 7.77 6.01 0.23
CA GLU A 53 6.81 6.86 0.92
C GLU A 53 5.42 6.56 0.41
N PHE A 54 4.41 6.72 1.27
CA PHE A 54 3.03 6.58 0.85
C PHE A 54 2.60 7.82 0.09
N ASN A 55 2.23 7.64 -1.17
CA ASN A 55 1.64 8.70 -1.98
C ASN A 55 0.12 8.64 -1.91
N GLY A 56 -0.43 7.51 -1.53
CA GLY A 56 -1.85 7.33 -1.30
C GLY A 56 -2.13 5.97 -0.70
N ILE A 57 -3.18 5.88 0.11
CA ILE A 57 -3.65 4.63 0.67
C ILE A 57 -5.17 4.71 0.84
N GLU A 58 -5.90 3.79 0.23
CA GLU A 58 -7.36 3.81 0.24
C GLU A 58 -7.96 2.41 0.30
N CYS A 59 -9.13 2.33 0.92
CA CYS A 59 -9.97 1.13 0.86
C CYS A 59 -11.03 1.35 -0.22
N ILE A 60 -10.97 0.58 -1.30
CA ILE A 60 -11.86 0.73 -2.43
C ILE A 60 -12.77 -0.48 -2.53
N LYS A 61 -14.08 -0.22 -2.69
CA LYS A 61 -15.04 -1.28 -2.93
C LYS A 61 -15.07 -1.59 -4.43
N LYS A 62 -14.77 -2.83 -4.77
CA LYS A 62 -14.83 -3.30 -6.15
C LYS A 62 -15.79 -4.48 -6.25
N ARG A 63 -16.47 -4.59 -7.38
CA ARG A 63 -17.20 -5.78 -7.71
C ARG A 63 -16.22 -6.86 -8.18
N THR A 64 -16.39 -8.04 -7.67
CA THR A 64 -15.65 -9.20 -8.15
C THR A 64 -16.37 -9.87 -9.29
#